data_d7477a18d1ac94684ba8b9bbfaf90425
#
_entry.id   d7477a18d1ac94684ba8b9bbfaf90425
#
_cell.length_a   1.000
_cell.length_b   1.000
_cell.length_c   1.000
_cell.angle_alpha   90.00
_cell.angle_beta   90.00
_cell.angle_gamma   90.00
#
_symmetry.space_group_name_H-M   'P 1'
#
loop_
_entity.id
_entity.type
_entity.pdbx_description
1 polymer ?
#
loop_
_entity_poly.entity_id
_entity_poly.type
_entity_poly.pdbx_seq_one_letter_code
_entity_poly.pdbx_strand_id
1 'polypeptide(L)'
;KAAVSTKLVIVESPNKVRSIAAYLGAEFDVEASVGHIRDLAQPSELPPAEKKGPYGKFAVDVEDGFKPYYVVNPDKKKTVTQLRKALKGAEELYLATDDDREGEAIAWHLLQVLKPKVPVRRMTFTEITKEAVTRALASTRDLDIHLVDAQETRRILDRLVGYEVSPVLWRKVRAGLSAGRVQSVATRLVVERERERMAFVSAGYWGVEAEFAALPGAGASSISEDADARRANAFTARLATLDGRRVATGRDFTDAGGLRPAAVKAGTVHLHEGGAKAVADAVGRGRPRVAEVEEKPYKRRPAAPFTTSTLQQEASRKLRMNPRETMRVAQGLYENGFITYMRTDSTVLSGQAVAAARAQVAELYGAEYVPAKPRIYAAKSKGAQEAHEAIRPAGDHFRTPAQVSDQLAGAQFRLYELIWKRTVASQMADAVGSTATVRVEVPLKPAGGVSRDAGLTFSTAGFTASGTVITFRGFLAAYEEGRDAERYESES
;
A
#
# COMPACT_ATOMS: atom_id res chain seq x y z
N LYS A 1 12.06 6.66 55.02
CA LYS A 1 12.06 5.87 53.76
C LYS A 1 12.98 6.60 52.81
N ALA A 2 14.10 6.01 52.45
CA ALA A 2 14.96 6.51 51.37
C ALA A 2 14.06 6.62 50.12
N ALA A 3 14.04 7.79 49.48
CA ALA A 3 13.37 7.95 48.18
C ALA A 3 14.07 6.98 47.22
N VAL A 4 13.37 6.01 46.74
CA VAL A 4 13.84 5.16 45.64
C VAL A 4 14.07 6.11 44.49
N SER A 5 15.30 6.26 44.09
CA SER A 5 15.70 7.03 42.90
C SER A 5 14.93 6.45 41.70
N THR A 6 14.17 7.29 41.04
CA THR A 6 13.33 6.87 39.89
C THR A 6 13.88 7.49 38.62
N LYS A 7 13.87 6.71 37.56
CA LYS A 7 14.17 7.17 36.20
C LYS A 7 12.84 7.48 35.50
N LEU A 8 12.67 8.69 34.98
CA LEU A 8 11.46 9.09 34.30
C LEU A 8 11.54 8.74 32.80
N VAL A 9 10.54 8.02 32.30
CA VAL A 9 10.38 7.73 30.87
C VAL A 9 9.14 8.45 30.37
N ILE A 10 9.26 9.25 29.32
CA ILE A 10 8.11 9.94 28.71
C ILE A 10 7.85 9.36 27.32
N VAL A 11 6.65 8.82 27.14
CA VAL A 11 6.11 8.34 25.85
C VAL A 11 5.07 9.33 25.31
N GLU A 12 4.72 9.26 24.01
CA GLU A 12 3.72 10.16 23.45
C GLU A 12 2.27 9.71 23.67
N SER A 13 2.01 8.39 23.90
CA SER A 13 0.67 7.82 24.00
C SER A 13 0.44 7.14 25.36
N PRO A 14 -0.72 7.39 26.03
CA PRO A 14 -1.06 6.68 27.26
C PRO A 14 -1.16 5.16 27.10
N ASN A 15 -1.49 4.67 25.91
CA ASN A 15 -1.60 3.23 25.64
C ASN A 15 -0.26 2.50 25.80
N LYS A 16 0.85 3.20 25.52
CA LYS A 16 2.21 2.64 25.65
C LYS A 16 2.71 2.54 27.09
N VAL A 17 2.17 3.38 28.00
CA VAL A 17 2.63 3.47 29.38
C VAL A 17 2.63 2.11 30.07
N ARG A 18 1.51 1.39 29.99
CA ARG A 18 1.33 0.10 30.68
C ARG A 18 2.34 -0.94 30.22
N SER A 19 2.51 -1.10 28.92
CA SER A 19 3.40 -2.12 28.35
C SER A 19 4.86 -1.79 28.64
N ILE A 20 5.27 -0.54 28.44
CA ILE A 20 6.66 -0.12 28.66
C ILE A 20 7.01 -0.17 30.13
N ALA A 21 6.13 0.26 31.04
CA ALA A 21 6.36 0.15 32.49
C ALA A 21 6.54 -1.32 32.94
N ALA A 22 5.74 -2.24 32.38
CA ALA A 22 5.86 -3.65 32.69
C ALA A 22 7.20 -4.27 32.20
N TYR A 23 7.78 -3.73 31.12
CA TYR A 23 9.04 -4.21 30.58
C TYR A 23 10.29 -3.62 31.28
N LEU A 24 10.20 -2.37 31.72
CA LEU A 24 11.32 -1.65 32.36
C LEU A 24 11.48 -1.95 33.84
N GLY A 25 10.38 -2.24 34.56
CA GLY A 25 10.43 -2.54 36.00
C GLY A 25 10.22 -1.34 36.91
N ALA A 26 10.26 -1.58 38.23
CA ALA A 26 9.82 -0.64 39.26
C ALA A 26 10.74 0.59 39.50
N GLU A 27 11.93 0.60 38.93
CA GLU A 27 12.87 1.74 39.00
C GLU A 27 12.50 2.85 37.98
N PHE A 28 11.59 2.58 37.06
CA PHE A 28 11.15 3.51 36.02
C PHE A 28 9.73 4.01 36.31
N ASP A 29 9.56 5.32 36.28
CA ASP A 29 8.28 5.99 36.26
C ASP A 29 7.95 6.33 34.80
N VAL A 30 6.85 5.76 34.26
CA VAL A 30 6.50 5.92 32.84
C VAL A 30 5.26 6.80 32.73
N GLU A 31 5.42 7.94 32.08
CA GLU A 31 4.39 8.96 31.89
C GLU A 31 4.15 9.25 30.41
N ALA A 32 2.98 9.80 30.08
CA ALA A 32 2.65 10.15 28.70
C ALA A 32 2.50 11.67 28.50
N SER A 33 3.05 12.18 27.39
CA SER A 33 2.85 13.56 26.93
C SER A 33 1.50 13.79 26.28
N VAL A 34 0.84 12.71 25.83
CA VAL A 34 -0.42 12.76 25.06
C VAL A 34 -0.23 13.56 23.77
N GLY A 35 0.83 13.28 23.01
CA GLY A 35 1.22 13.97 21.79
C GLY A 35 1.99 15.28 22.05
N HIS A 36 1.92 16.22 21.10
CA HIS A 36 2.56 17.52 21.22
C HIS A 36 2.01 18.35 22.38
N ILE A 37 2.89 18.89 23.22
CA ILE A 37 2.51 19.74 24.38
C ILE A 37 2.46 21.23 24.03
N ARG A 38 3.09 21.65 22.91
CA ARG A 38 3.07 23.02 22.42
C ARG A 38 2.97 23.04 20.90
N ASP A 39 2.50 24.16 20.36
CA ASP A 39 2.40 24.42 18.91
C ASP A 39 2.68 25.90 18.64
N LEU A 40 2.77 26.27 17.34
CA LEU A 40 2.82 27.67 16.90
C LEU A 40 1.61 28.44 17.45
N ALA A 41 1.86 29.59 18.10
CA ALA A 41 0.79 30.45 18.57
C ALA A 41 -0.20 30.81 17.45
N GLN A 42 -1.45 31.04 17.81
CA GLN A 42 -2.35 31.74 16.89
C GLN A 42 -1.96 33.25 16.91
N PRO A 43 -1.93 33.93 15.76
CA PRO A 43 -1.62 35.36 15.73
C PRO A 43 -2.50 36.20 16.65
N SER A 44 -3.75 35.77 16.87
CA SER A 44 -4.69 36.38 17.83
C SER A 44 -4.26 36.25 19.30
N GLU A 45 -3.51 35.24 19.63
CA GLU A 45 -3.07 34.87 21.00
C GLU A 45 -1.69 35.44 21.36
N LEU A 46 -0.99 36.06 20.39
CA LEU A 46 0.30 36.68 20.63
C LEU A 46 0.18 37.83 21.61
N PRO A 47 1.18 38.05 22.50
CA PRO A 47 1.28 39.26 23.32
C PRO A 47 1.25 40.53 22.45
N PRO A 48 0.73 41.66 22.96
CA PRO A 48 0.61 42.88 22.16
C PRO A 48 1.89 43.39 21.51
N ALA A 49 3.03 43.21 22.17
CA ALA A 49 4.35 43.55 21.61
C ALA A 49 4.72 42.67 20.42
N GLU A 50 4.57 41.35 20.54
CA GLU A 50 4.88 40.38 19.49
C GLU A 50 3.89 40.47 18.32
N LYS A 51 2.65 40.82 18.61
CA LYS A 51 1.61 40.99 17.58
C LYS A 51 1.87 42.19 16.66
N LYS A 52 2.55 43.22 17.16
CA LYS A 52 3.00 44.38 16.38
C LYS A 52 4.38 44.17 15.76
N GLY A 53 5.11 43.14 16.19
CA GLY A 53 6.44 42.79 15.71
C GLY A 53 6.42 41.79 14.57
N PRO A 54 7.57 41.16 14.27
CA PRO A 54 7.75 40.26 13.12
C PRO A 54 6.90 38.99 13.18
N TYR A 55 6.44 38.59 14.37
CA TYR A 55 5.56 37.43 14.56
C TYR A 55 4.10 37.65 14.22
N GLY A 56 3.68 38.91 14.04
CA GLY A 56 2.26 39.34 14.06
C GLY A 56 1.34 38.63 13.05
N LYS A 57 1.86 38.29 11.88
CA LYS A 57 1.06 37.67 10.80
C LYS A 57 0.96 36.16 10.91
N PHE A 58 2.06 35.49 11.25
CA PHE A 58 2.17 34.04 11.14
C PHE A 58 2.50 33.32 12.45
N ALA A 59 2.86 34.06 13.51
CA ALA A 59 3.59 33.57 14.67
C ALA A 59 4.94 32.90 14.27
N VAL A 60 5.52 33.40 13.17
CA VAL A 60 6.84 33.03 12.63
C VAL A 60 7.49 34.30 12.15
N ASP A 61 8.73 34.53 12.54
CA ASP A 61 9.55 35.64 12.05
C ASP A 61 10.18 35.22 10.72
N VAL A 62 9.62 35.72 9.62
CA VAL A 62 10.09 35.35 8.27
C VAL A 62 11.38 36.07 7.87
N GLU A 63 11.76 37.13 8.55
CA GLU A 63 12.97 37.90 8.30
C GLU A 63 14.18 37.40 9.10
N ASP A 64 13.94 36.69 10.22
CA ASP A 64 14.98 36.11 11.07
C ASP A 64 14.91 34.56 11.03
N GLY A 65 15.34 33.96 9.92
CA GLY A 65 15.49 32.53 9.76
C GLY A 65 14.22 31.70 10.01
N PHE A 66 13.05 32.27 9.78
CA PHE A 66 11.74 31.63 10.03
C PHE A 66 11.51 31.19 11.48
N LYS A 67 12.03 31.95 12.42
CA LYS A 67 11.96 31.63 13.85
C LYS A 67 10.51 31.53 14.34
N PRO A 68 10.11 30.38 14.91
CA PRO A 68 8.73 30.16 15.34
C PRO A 68 8.47 30.72 16.75
N TYR A 69 7.24 31.20 16.99
CA TYR A 69 6.74 31.56 18.31
C TYR A 69 5.85 30.43 18.83
N TYR A 70 6.38 29.61 19.74
CA TYR A 70 5.68 28.49 20.33
C TYR A 70 5.00 28.83 21.65
N VAL A 71 3.79 28.28 21.84
CA VAL A 71 3.03 28.33 23.08
C VAL A 71 2.61 26.95 23.54
N VAL A 72 2.54 26.74 24.86
CA VAL A 72 1.97 25.51 25.42
C VAL A 72 0.47 25.52 25.20
N ASN A 73 -0.03 24.46 24.58
CA ASN A 73 -1.47 24.33 24.34
C ASN A 73 -2.26 24.37 25.65
N PRO A 74 -3.37 25.11 25.71
CA PRO A 74 -4.16 25.25 26.94
C PRO A 74 -4.60 23.93 27.56
N ASP A 75 -5.02 22.96 26.73
CA ASP A 75 -5.42 21.61 27.12
C ASP A 75 -4.27 20.76 27.66
N LYS A 76 -3.01 21.12 27.36
CA LYS A 76 -1.80 20.40 27.81
C LYS A 76 -1.18 20.94 29.11
N LYS A 77 -1.69 22.03 29.65
CA LYS A 77 -1.15 22.63 30.90
C LYS A 77 -1.14 21.65 32.07
N LYS A 78 -2.18 20.84 32.21
CA LYS A 78 -2.26 19.79 33.26
C LYS A 78 -1.20 18.72 33.04
N THR A 79 -1.04 18.21 31.82
CA THR A 79 -0.02 17.23 31.46
C THR A 79 1.37 17.77 31.75
N VAL A 80 1.68 19.00 31.32
CA VAL A 80 2.98 19.64 31.61
C VAL A 80 3.23 19.76 33.11
N THR A 81 2.21 20.11 33.90
CA THR A 81 2.34 20.19 35.37
C THR A 81 2.63 18.83 36.00
N GLN A 82 1.96 17.76 35.51
CA GLN A 82 2.19 16.39 35.95
C GLN A 82 3.61 15.93 35.61
N LEU A 83 4.05 16.12 34.37
CA LEU A 83 5.40 15.76 33.92
C LEU A 83 6.49 16.52 34.69
N ARG A 84 6.27 17.81 34.99
CA ARG A 84 7.21 18.59 35.87
C ARG A 84 7.27 18.04 37.28
N LYS A 85 6.15 17.55 37.83
CA LYS A 85 6.11 16.92 39.15
C LYS A 85 6.88 15.61 39.14
N ALA A 86 6.68 14.74 38.14
CA ALA A 86 7.41 13.50 37.99
C ALA A 86 8.92 13.76 37.84
N LEU A 87 9.30 14.72 36.99
CA LEU A 87 10.70 15.08 36.76
C LEU A 87 11.46 15.57 38.01
N LYS A 88 10.76 16.19 38.97
CA LYS A 88 11.40 16.64 40.22
C LYS A 88 11.97 15.51 41.09
N GLY A 89 11.38 14.29 40.94
CA GLY A 89 11.83 13.10 41.68
C GLY A 89 12.78 12.20 40.90
N ALA A 90 13.05 12.54 39.63
CA ALA A 90 13.81 11.70 38.72
C ALA A 90 15.32 12.06 38.74
N GLU A 91 16.17 11.07 38.59
CA GLU A 91 17.63 11.23 38.42
C GLU A 91 18.06 11.24 36.94
N GLU A 92 17.28 10.61 36.07
CA GLU A 92 17.48 10.58 34.64
C GLU A 92 16.14 10.74 33.94
N LEU A 93 16.15 11.31 32.72
CA LEU A 93 14.98 11.44 31.84
C LEU A 93 15.24 10.68 30.54
N TYR A 94 14.34 9.78 30.22
CA TYR A 94 14.30 9.07 28.95
C TYR A 94 13.12 9.57 28.11
N LEU A 95 13.40 9.97 26.87
CA LEU A 95 12.39 10.37 25.89
C LEU A 95 12.16 9.21 24.92
N ALA A 96 11.04 8.50 25.09
CA ALA A 96 10.70 7.27 24.41
C ALA A 96 9.50 7.45 23.47
N THR A 97 9.48 8.56 22.75
CA THR A 97 8.52 8.86 21.67
C THR A 97 8.85 8.07 20.41
N ASP A 98 7.90 7.96 19.45
CA ASP A 98 8.10 7.21 18.23
C ASP A 98 9.38 7.60 17.49
N ASP A 99 9.94 6.65 16.74
CA ASP A 99 11.18 6.84 15.98
C ASP A 99 10.86 7.43 14.61
N ASP A 100 10.22 8.61 14.61
CA ASP A 100 9.97 9.41 13.43
C ASP A 100 10.16 10.91 13.75
N ARG A 101 10.08 11.76 12.72
CA ARG A 101 10.25 13.21 12.89
C ARG A 101 9.24 13.86 13.84
N GLU A 102 8.02 13.31 13.92
CA GLU A 102 6.99 13.81 14.85
C GLU A 102 7.37 13.46 16.29
N GLY A 103 7.79 12.21 16.53
CA GLY A 103 8.27 11.78 17.86
C GLY A 103 9.52 12.53 18.30
N GLU A 104 10.45 12.81 17.38
CA GLU A 104 11.65 13.60 17.67
C GLU A 104 11.30 15.05 18.04
N ALA A 105 10.36 15.66 17.32
CA ALA A 105 9.86 17.00 17.65
C ALA A 105 9.10 17.03 18.98
N ILE A 106 8.30 16.00 19.32
CA ILE A 106 7.65 15.88 20.62
C ILE A 106 8.70 15.85 21.72
N ALA A 107 9.74 15.03 21.57
CA ALA A 107 10.86 14.94 22.53
C ALA A 107 11.57 16.28 22.71
N TRP A 108 11.87 16.97 21.62
CA TRP A 108 12.48 18.30 21.66
C TRP A 108 11.57 19.33 22.34
N HIS A 109 10.27 19.35 22.05
CA HIS A 109 9.31 20.23 22.71
C HIS A 109 9.21 19.97 24.20
N LEU A 110 9.31 18.70 24.64
CA LEU A 110 9.36 18.33 26.06
C LEU A 110 10.59 18.93 26.72
N LEU A 111 11.77 18.84 26.11
CA LEU A 111 12.99 19.44 26.63
C LEU A 111 12.88 20.95 26.81
N GLN A 112 12.36 21.63 25.80
CA GLN A 112 12.22 23.08 25.81
C GLN A 112 11.24 23.57 26.89
N VAL A 113 10.20 22.80 27.21
CA VAL A 113 9.16 23.17 28.18
C VAL A 113 9.53 22.73 29.60
N LEU A 114 10.05 21.51 29.75
CA LEU A 114 10.36 20.95 31.08
C LEU A 114 11.68 21.45 31.65
N LYS A 115 12.66 21.79 30.80
CA LYS A 115 14.00 22.26 31.14
C LYS A 115 14.67 21.38 32.20
N PRO A 116 14.86 20.07 31.92
CA PRO A 116 15.43 19.13 32.89
C PRO A 116 16.83 19.55 33.32
N LYS A 117 17.15 19.31 34.59
CA LYS A 117 18.48 19.49 35.13
C LYS A 117 19.24 18.16 35.30
N VAL A 118 18.58 17.08 34.97
CA VAL A 118 19.11 15.71 35.01
C VAL A 118 19.56 15.29 33.61
N PRO A 119 20.40 14.24 33.49
CA PRO A 119 20.78 13.68 32.21
C PRO A 119 19.54 13.28 31.40
N VAL A 120 19.56 13.58 30.08
CA VAL A 120 18.48 13.26 29.16
C VAL A 120 18.99 12.28 28.10
N ARG A 121 18.21 11.27 27.81
CA ARG A 121 18.51 10.24 26.81
C ARG A 121 17.34 10.04 25.87
N ARG A 122 17.61 9.90 24.60
CA ARG A 122 16.63 9.51 23.58
C ARG A 122 16.62 7.99 23.45
N MET A 123 15.46 7.37 23.61
CA MET A 123 15.24 5.94 23.51
C MET A 123 14.30 5.67 22.34
N THR A 124 14.76 4.91 21.33
CA THR A 124 13.99 4.61 20.12
C THR A 124 13.83 3.11 19.93
N PHE A 125 12.65 2.72 19.47
CA PHE A 125 12.32 1.33 19.15
C PHE A 125 11.26 1.27 18.05
N THR A 126 11.38 0.30 17.17
CA THR A 126 10.44 0.09 16.05
C THR A 126 9.27 -0.82 16.40
N GLU A 127 9.31 -1.48 17.56
CA GLU A 127 8.27 -2.36 18.07
C GLU A 127 8.22 -2.31 19.61
N ILE A 128 7.06 -2.57 20.19
CA ILE A 128 6.86 -2.53 21.64
C ILE A 128 6.85 -3.97 22.19
N THR A 129 8.04 -4.57 22.19
CA THR A 129 8.32 -5.86 22.82
C THR A 129 9.31 -5.67 23.96
N LYS A 130 9.36 -6.62 24.92
CA LYS A 130 10.30 -6.56 26.04
C LYS A 130 11.74 -6.47 25.53
N GLU A 131 12.08 -7.28 24.55
CA GLU A 131 13.41 -7.36 23.97
C GLU A 131 13.79 -6.04 23.26
N ALA A 132 12.88 -5.45 22.48
CA ALA A 132 13.13 -4.19 21.77
C ALA A 132 13.29 -3.02 22.77
N VAL A 133 12.41 -2.94 23.76
CA VAL A 133 12.47 -1.90 24.80
C VAL A 133 13.75 -2.02 25.63
N THR A 134 14.16 -3.23 26.01
CA THR A 134 15.41 -3.47 26.76
C THR A 134 16.64 -3.12 25.91
N ARG A 135 16.67 -3.47 24.63
CA ARG A 135 17.75 -3.07 23.72
C ARG A 135 17.83 -1.56 23.57
N ALA A 136 16.70 -0.89 23.40
CA ALA A 136 16.62 0.56 23.27
C ALA A 136 17.13 1.29 24.53
N LEU A 137 16.85 0.74 25.71
CA LEU A 137 17.38 1.27 26.97
C LEU A 137 18.92 1.18 27.04
N ALA A 138 19.50 0.09 26.51
CA ALA A 138 20.94 -0.13 26.46
C ALA A 138 21.64 0.69 25.36
N SER A 139 20.92 1.15 24.33
CA SER A 139 21.46 1.84 23.16
C SER A 139 20.82 3.21 22.93
N THR A 140 20.74 4.01 24.00
CA THR A 140 20.22 5.38 23.92
C THR A 140 21.12 6.30 23.11
N ARG A 141 20.54 7.35 22.51
CA ARG A 141 21.23 8.38 21.74
C ARG A 141 20.83 9.79 22.19
N ASP A 142 21.45 10.78 21.61
CA ASP A 142 20.99 12.16 21.69
C ASP A 142 19.81 12.40 20.72
N LEU A 143 19.14 13.55 20.88
CA LEU A 143 18.12 13.99 19.92
C LEU A 143 18.75 14.28 18.57
N ASP A 144 18.07 13.85 17.51
CA ASP A 144 18.40 14.21 16.13
C ASP A 144 17.76 15.56 15.77
N ILE A 145 18.56 16.60 15.82
CA ILE A 145 18.10 17.97 15.53
C ILE A 145 17.71 18.12 14.07
N HIS A 146 18.29 17.36 13.14
CA HIS A 146 17.89 17.42 11.73
C HIS A 146 16.45 16.89 11.52
N LEU A 147 16.03 15.89 12.29
CA LEU A 147 14.64 15.43 12.26
C LEU A 147 13.69 16.45 12.89
N VAL A 148 14.11 17.12 13.96
CA VAL A 148 13.36 18.23 14.58
C VAL A 148 13.18 19.36 13.56
N ASP A 149 14.27 19.79 12.90
CA ASP A 149 14.24 20.84 11.88
C ASP A 149 13.33 20.47 10.70
N ALA A 150 13.35 19.21 10.29
CA ALA A 150 12.48 18.72 9.22
C ALA A 150 10.99 18.81 9.58
N GLN A 151 10.63 18.49 10.83
CA GLN A 151 9.26 18.62 11.33
C GLN A 151 8.88 20.10 11.50
N GLU A 152 9.75 20.91 12.09
CA GLU A 152 9.55 22.35 12.28
C GLU A 152 9.34 23.08 10.93
N THR A 153 10.22 22.82 9.97
CA THR A 153 10.10 23.34 8.59
C THR A 153 8.75 23.00 7.98
N ARG A 154 8.33 21.76 8.12
CA ARG A 154 7.00 21.33 7.63
C ARG A 154 5.87 22.08 8.33
N ARG A 155 5.96 22.27 9.65
CA ARG A 155 4.93 22.95 10.43
C ARG A 155 4.85 24.43 10.07
N ILE A 156 6.00 25.10 9.87
CA ILE A 156 6.10 26.48 9.43
C ILE A 156 5.54 26.65 8.03
N LEU A 157 5.95 25.78 7.10
CA LEU A 157 5.45 25.81 5.72
C LEU A 157 3.92 25.67 5.65
N ASP A 158 3.33 24.75 6.41
CA ASP A 158 1.89 24.58 6.49
C ASP A 158 1.20 25.84 7.04
N ARG A 159 1.81 26.55 8.00
CA ARG A 159 1.33 27.83 8.51
C ARG A 159 1.39 28.93 7.44
N LEU A 160 2.53 29.11 6.78
CA LEU A 160 2.72 30.14 5.77
C LEU A 160 1.76 29.95 4.58
N VAL A 161 1.74 28.76 3.99
CA VAL A 161 0.85 28.43 2.87
C VAL A 161 -0.62 28.62 3.26
N GLY A 162 -1.01 28.11 4.42
CA GLY A 162 -2.39 28.21 4.90
C GLY A 162 -2.84 29.66 5.07
N TYR A 163 -2.03 30.50 5.67
CA TYR A 163 -2.36 31.89 5.99
C TYR A 163 -2.24 32.84 4.79
N GLU A 164 -1.41 32.54 3.80
CA GLU A 164 -1.31 33.34 2.59
C GLU A 164 -2.40 32.98 1.56
N VAL A 165 -2.68 31.70 1.38
CA VAL A 165 -3.57 31.25 0.29
C VAL A 165 -5.04 31.19 0.72
N SER A 166 -5.35 30.85 1.98
CA SER A 166 -6.74 30.77 2.42
C SER A 166 -7.52 32.09 2.27
N PRO A 167 -6.94 33.28 2.59
CA PRO A 167 -7.62 34.54 2.34
C PRO A 167 -7.93 34.82 0.87
N VAL A 168 -7.14 34.30 -0.07
CA VAL A 168 -7.43 34.37 -1.49
C VAL A 168 -8.69 33.60 -1.84
N LEU A 169 -8.81 32.39 -1.29
CA LEU A 169 -10.00 31.55 -1.44
C LEU A 169 -11.25 32.24 -0.84
N TRP A 170 -11.11 32.89 0.31
CA TRP A 170 -12.23 33.61 0.93
C TRP A 170 -12.75 34.76 0.07
N ARG A 171 -11.84 35.47 -0.57
CA ARG A 171 -12.20 36.62 -1.46
C ARG A 171 -12.72 36.19 -2.82
N LYS A 172 -12.20 35.10 -3.37
CA LYS A 172 -12.48 34.67 -4.75
C LYS A 172 -13.54 33.57 -4.88
N VAL A 173 -13.73 32.79 -3.84
CA VAL A 173 -14.65 31.64 -3.85
C VAL A 173 -15.69 31.77 -2.75
N ARG A 174 -15.30 31.53 -1.48
CA ARG A 174 -16.22 31.52 -0.34
C ARG A 174 -15.45 31.61 0.98
N ALA A 175 -16.00 32.31 1.96
CA ALA A 175 -15.47 32.31 3.33
C ALA A 175 -15.46 30.91 3.94
N GLY A 176 -14.50 30.63 4.82
CA GLY A 176 -14.36 29.37 5.55
C GLY A 176 -13.65 28.24 4.78
N LEU A 177 -13.25 28.45 3.53
CA LEU A 177 -12.37 27.53 2.81
C LEU A 177 -10.94 27.62 3.36
N SER A 178 -10.21 26.52 3.34
CA SER A 178 -8.79 26.51 3.68
C SER A 178 -7.94 25.95 2.54
N ALA A 179 -6.79 26.58 2.32
CA ALA A 179 -5.74 26.04 1.48
C ALA A 179 -4.70 25.34 2.35
N GLY A 180 -4.08 24.31 1.82
CA GLY A 180 -3.02 23.62 2.49
C GLY A 180 -2.23 22.77 1.52
N ARG A 181 -1.02 22.49 1.88
CA ARG A 181 -0.04 21.76 1.08
C ARG A 181 -0.56 20.38 0.62
N VAL A 182 -1.23 19.64 1.49
CA VAL A 182 -1.77 18.30 1.18
C VAL A 182 -3.13 18.40 0.49
N GLN A 183 -4.06 19.17 1.06
CA GLN A 183 -5.44 19.25 0.54
C GLN A 183 -5.52 19.89 -0.84
N SER A 184 -4.69 20.89 -1.12
CA SER A 184 -4.68 21.55 -2.44
C SER A 184 -4.18 20.61 -3.53
N VAL A 185 -3.12 19.83 -3.25
CA VAL A 185 -2.62 18.82 -4.18
C VAL A 185 -3.65 17.69 -4.38
N ALA A 186 -4.26 17.19 -3.31
CA ALA A 186 -5.29 16.15 -3.40
C ALA A 186 -6.49 16.62 -4.25
N THR A 187 -6.97 17.86 -4.02
CA THR A 187 -8.05 18.46 -4.82
C THR A 187 -7.65 18.57 -6.29
N ARG A 188 -6.42 19.00 -6.57
CA ARG A 188 -5.92 19.10 -7.94
C ARG A 188 -5.93 17.75 -8.65
N LEU A 189 -5.42 16.70 -8.00
CA LEU A 189 -5.41 15.34 -8.57
C LEU A 189 -6.83 14.85 -8.91
N VAL A 190 -7.81 15.10 -8.02
CA VAL A 190 -9.21 14.74 -8.26
C VAL A 190 -9.79 15.52 -9.43
N VAL A 191 -9.54 16.84 -9.50
CA VAL A 191 -10.03 17.70 -10.59
C VAL A 191 -9.39 17.32 -11.93
N GLU A 192 -8.08 17.02 -11.95
CA GLU A 192 -7.39 16.57 -13.17
C GLU A 192 -7.97 15.24 -13.65
N ARG A 193 -8.19 14.29 -12.75
CA ARG A 193 -8.83 13.01 -13.10
C ARG A 193 -10.25 13.22 -13.63
N GLU A 194 -11.03 14.10 -13.02
CA GLU A 194 -12.38 14.38 -13.50
C GLU A 194 -12.38 15.04 -14.88
N ARG A 195 -11.44 15.94 -15.16
CA ARG A 195 -11.25 16.51 -16.50
C ARG A 195 -10.89 15.44 -17.54
N GLU A 196 -10.00 14.53 -17.20
CA GLU A 196 -9.67 13.37 -18.04
C GLU A 196 -10.92 12.52 -18.31
N ARG A 197 -11.72 12.26 -17.26
CA ARG A 197 -12.98 11.52 -17.39
C ARG A 197 -13.99 12.23 -18.30
N MET A 198 -14.13 13.54 -18.16
CA MET A 198 -15.03 14.35 -19.00
C MET A 198 -14.55 14.44 -20.46
N ALA A 199 -13.26 14.45 -20.69
CA ALA A 199 -12.67 14.46 -22.02
C ALA A 199 -12.62 13.08 -22.70
N PHE A 200 -12.82 12.01 -21.93
CA PHE A 200 -12.78 10.64 -22.43
C PHE A 200 -13.92 10.34 -23.39
N VAL A 201 -13.56 9.87 -24.57
CA VAL A 201 -14.49 9.40 -25.60
C VAL A 201 -14.41 7.88 -25.67
N SER A 202 -15.52 7.21 -25.37
CA SER A 202 -15.60 5.75 -25.45
C SER A 202 -15.47 5.28 -26.90
N ALA A 203 -14.58 4.31 -27.13
CA ALA A 203 -14.45 3.63 -28.41
C ALA A 203 -15.26 2.33 -28.37
N GLY A 204 -16.16 2.17 -29.32
CA GLY A 204 -16.83 0.89 -29.53
C GLY A 204 -15.95 -0.07 -30.32
N TYR A 205 -15.76 -1.28 -29.82
CA TYR A 205 -15.10 -2.36 -30.55
C TYR A 205 -15.75 -3.69 -30.17
N TRP A 206 -15.66 -4.66 -31.08
CA TRP A 206 -16.28 -5.97 -30.90
C TRP A 206 -15.20 -7.06 -30.87
N GLY A 207 -15.37 -8.03 -30.00
CA GLY A 207 -14.62 -9.27 -29.97
C GLY A 207 -15.50 -10.44 -30.41
N VAL A 208 -14.89 -11.55 -30.75
CA VAL A 208 -15.59 -12.82 -31.03
C VAL A 208 -14.97 -13.87 -30.12
N GLU A 209 -15.81 -14.57 -29.37
CA GLU A 209 -15.43 -15.76 -28.61
C GLU A 209 -16.06 -17.00 -29.27
N ALA A 210 -15.31 -18.09 -29.27
CA ALA A 210 -15.79 -19.36 -29.77
C ALA A 210 -15.42 -20.48 -28.80
N GLU A 211 -16.32 -21.42 -28.63
CA GLU A 211 -16.08 -22.65 -27.90
C GLU A 211 -15.63 -23.74 -28.89
N PHE A 212 -14.46 -24.31 -28.60
CA PHE A 212 -13.87 -25.39 -29.40
C PHE A 212 -13.84 -26.67 -28.57
N ALA A 213 -14.33 -27.76 -29.15
CA ALA A 213 -14.19 -29.08 -28.56
C ALA A 213 -12.97 -29.80 -29.16
N ALA A 214 -12.07 -30.26 -28.31
CA ALA A 214 -10.96 -31.08 -28.72
C ALA A 214 -11.50 -32.48 -29.10
N LEU A 215 -11.23 -32.92 -30.33
CA LEU A 215 -11.54 -34.30 -30.73
C LEU A 215 -10.45 -35.22 -30.18
N PRO A 216 -10.79 -36.44 -29.71
CA PRO A 216 -9.80 -37.46 -29.38
C PRO A 216 -8.88 -37.70 -30.58
N GLY A 217 -7.55 -37.88 -30.32
CA GLY A 217 -6.55 -38.03 -31.37
C GLY A 217 -6.89 -39.10 -32.41
N ALA A 218 -6.26 -39.00 -33.58
CA ALA A 218 -6.48 -39.88 -34.76
C ALA A 218 -6.18 -41.37 -34.47
N GLY A 219 -7.11 -42.02 -33.84
CA GLY A 219 -7.11 -43.44 -33.43
C GLY A 219 -8.41 -43.83 -32.71
N ALA A 220 -9.17 -42.85 -32.25
CA ALA A 220 -10.48 -43.06 -31.66
C ALA A 220 -11.55 -42.99 -32.80
N SER A 221 -11.90 -44.11 -33.32
CA SER A 221 -12.88 -44.28 -34.42
C SER A 221 -14.34 -44.14 -34.00
N SER A 222 -14.64 -43.28 -33.04
CA SER A 222 -16.01 -42.83 -32.78
C SER A 222 -16.02 -41.44 -32.22
N ILE A 223 -16.58 -40.49 -32.95
CA ILE A 223 -17.10 -39.24 -32.35
C ILE A 223 -18.13 -39.71 -31.34
N SER A 224 -17.79 -39.64 -30.05
CA SER A 224 -18.76 -39.86 -29.00
C SER A 224 -19.89 -38.86 -29.23
N GLU A 225 -21.10 -39.37 -29.49
CA GLU A 225 -22.33 -38.57 -29.59
C GLU A 225 -22.74 -38.01 -28.23
N ASP A 226 -22.05 -38.42 -27.19
CA ASP A 226 -22.27 -37.99 -25.81
C ASP A 226 -21.94 -36.50 -25.65
N ALA A 227 -22.96 -35.70 -25.44
CA ALA A 227 -22.87 -34.25 -25.25
C ALA A 227 -22.02 -33.90 -24.01
N ASP A 228 -21.97 -34.77 -22.99
CA ASP A 228 -21.22 -34.53 -21.79
C ASP A 228 -19.70 -34.77 -21.99
N ALA A 229 -19.34 -35.76 -22.83
CA ALA A 229 -17.93 -35.97 -23.21
C ALA A 229 -17.38 -34.87 -24.11
N ARG A 230 -18.23 -34.22 -24.93
CA ARG A 230 -17.86 -33.04 -25.73
C ARG A 230 -17.63 -31.83 -24.84
N ARG A 231 -18.48 -31.60 -23.84
CA ARG A 231 -18.32 -30.50 -22.86
C ARG A 231 -17.10 -30.64 -22.00
N ALA A 232 -16.71 -31.85 -21.63
CA ALA A 232 -15.52 -32.11 -20.80
C ALA A 232 -14.22 -31.71 -21.49
N ASN A 233 -14.15 -31.68 -22.81
CA ASN A 233 -12.99 -31.36 -23.63
C ASN A 233 -13.15 -30.01 -24.38
N ALA A 234 -14.12 -29.19 -24.00
CA ALA A 234 -14.36 -27.89 -24.63
C ALA A 234 -13.53 -26.79 -23.91
N PHE A 235 -13.07 -25.84 -24.70
CA PHE A 235 -12.41 -24.64 -24.19
C PHE A 235 -12.85 -23.42 -25.00
N THR A 236 -12.93 -22.28 -24.31
CA THR A 236 -13.26 -20.99 -24.94
C THR A 236 -11.98 -20.32 -25.41
N ALA A 237 -12.00 -19.83 -26.65
CA ALA A 237 -10.91 -19.02 -27.19
C ALA A 237 -11.44 -17.70 -27.76
N ARG A 238 -10.62 -16.66 -27.70
CA ARG A 238 -10.94 -15.33 -28.20
C ARG A 238 -10.29 -15.10 -29.55
N LEU A 239 -11.01 -14.44 -30.45
CA LEU A 239 -10.46 -13.99 -31.72
C LEU A 239 -9.28 -13.04 -31.49
N ALA A 240 -8.12 -13.43 -31.99
CA ALA A 240 -6.88 -12.66 -31.84
C ALA A 240 -6.42 -12.03 -33.16
N THR A 241 -6.62 -12.74 -34.28
CA THR A 241 -6.15 -12.28 -35.60
C THR A 241 -7.16 -12.57 -36.70
N LEU A 242 -7.13 -11.73 -37.74
CA LEU A 242 -7.81 -11.94 -39.03
C LEU A 242 -6.77 -11.78 -40.14
N ASP A 243 -6.56 -12.83 -40.94
CA ASP A 243 -5.46 -12.93 -41.92
C ASP A 243 -4.08 -12.53 -41.34
N GLY A 244 -3.79 -13.04 -40.14
CA GLY A 244 -2.56 -12.73 -39.42
C GLY A 244 -2.48 -11.32 -38.79
N ARG A 245 -3.42 -10.44 -39.10
CA ARG A 245 -3.49 -9.08 -38.52
C ARG A 245 -4.22 -9.11 -37.19
N ARG A 246 -3.64 -8.48 -36.18
CA ARG A 246 -4.22 -8.47 -34.83
C ARG A 246 -5.56 -7.72 -34.78
N VAL A 247 -6.52 -8.25 -34.06
CA VAL A 247 -7.78 -7.58 -33.77
C VAL A 247 -7.59 -6.62 -32.59
N ALA A 248 -8.20 -5.42 -32.69
CA ALA A 248 -8.10 -4.38 -31.67
C ALA A 248 -8.80 -4.80 -30.37
N THR A 249 -8.21 -4.38 -29.27
CA THR A 249 -8.74 -4.49 -27.91
C THR A 249 -8.77 -3.10 -27.27
N GLY A 250 -9.38 -2.93 -26.12
CA GLY A 250 -9.48 -1.63 -25.44
C GLY A 250 -8.13 -0.88 -25.30
N ARG A 251 -7.01 -1.59 -25.21
CA ARG A 251 -5.65 -1.01 -25.12
C ARG A 251 -5.17 -0.32 -26.41
N ASP A 252 -5.80 -0.60 -27.52
CA ASP A 252 -5.44 -0.08 -28.83
C ASP A 252 -6.05 1.28 -29.13
N PHE A 253 -6.95 1.75 -28.28
CA PHE A 253 -7.62 3.04 -28.44
C PHE A 253 -7.00 4.12 -27.56
N THR A 254 -7.10 5.36 -28.03
CA THR A 254 -6.75 6.56 -27.27
C THR A 254 -7.96 7.01 -26.44
N ASP A 255 -7.74 7.90 -25.49
CA ASP A 255 -8.81 8.51 -24.71
C ASP A 255 -9.77 9.39 -25.55
N ALA A 256 -9.40 9.69 -26.79
CA ALA A 256 -10.25 10.36 -27.79
C ALA A 256 -11.07 9.40 -28.67
N GLY A 257 -11.07 8.09 -28.35
CA GLY A 257 -11.89 7.08 -29.02
C GLY A 257 -11.34 6.55 -30.36
N GLY A 258 -10.19 7.02 -30.83
CA GLY A 258 -9.54 6.56 -32.04
C GLY A 258 -8.44 5.51 -31.77
N LEU A 259 -8.09 4.73 -32.78
CA LEU A 259 -6.94 3.81 -32.69
C LEU A 259 -5.63 4.58 -32.43
N ARG A 260 -4.80 4.06 -31.57
CA ARG A 260 -3.45 4.59 -31.32
C ARG A 260 -2.59 4.52 -32.59
N PRO A 261 -1.70 5.51 -32.85
CA PRO A 261 -0.85 5.51 -34.04
C PRO A 261 -0.05 4.21 -34.22
N ALA A 262 0.41 3.58 -33.14
CA ALA A 262 1.10 2.31 -33.19
C ALA A 262 0.19 1.15 -33.68
N ALA A 263 -1.06 1.13 -33.28
CA ALA A 263 -2.04 0.14 -33.74
C ALA A 263 -2.38 0.33 -35.23
N VAL A 264 -2.52 1.57 -35.67
CA VAL A 264 -2.74 1.91 -37.09
C VAL A 264 -1.54 1.47 -37.92
N LYS A 265 -0.31 1.80 -37.51
CA LYS A 265 0.93 1.41 -38.19
C LYS A 265 1.10 -0.12 -38.25
N ALA A 266 0.67 -0.84 -37.22
CA ALA A 266 0.70 -2.30 -37.17
C ALA A 266 -0.41 -2.95 -38.03
N GLY A 267 -1.31 -2.19 -38.63
CA GLY A 267 -2.43 -2.70 -39.39
C GLY A 267 -3.46 -3.44 -38.54
N THR A 268 -3.61 -3.06 -37.26
CA THR A 268 -4.59 -3.66 -36.33
C THR A 268 -6.00 -3.51 -36.87
N VAL A 269 -6.77 -4.58 -36.85
CA VAL A 269 -8.14 -4.60 -37.36
C VAL A 269 -9.07 -4.08 -36.28
N HIS A 270 -9.74 -2.96 -36.54
CA HIS A 270 -10.85 -2.48 -35.69
C HIS A 270 -12.14 -3.18 -36.13
N LEU A 271 -12.65 -4.06 -35.30
CA LEU A 271 -13.84 -4.86 -35.62
C LEU A 271 -15.08 -4.13 -35.06
N HIS A 272 -16.03 -3.88 -35.98
CA HIS A 272 -17.33 -3.32 -35.65
C HIS A 272 -18.39 -4.46 -35.59
N GLU A 273 -19.58 -4.18 -35.10
CA GLU A 273 -20.65 -5.14 -34.87
C GLU A 273 -20.92 -6.02 -36.08
N GLY A 274 -21.18 -5.40 -37.24
CA GLY A 274 -21.45 -6.15 -38.47
C GLY A 274 -20.34 -7.08 -38.89
N GLY A 275 -19.08 -6.63 -38.74
CA GLY A 275 -17.91 -7.44 -39.00
C GLY A 275 -17.73 -8.59 -38.00
N ALA A 276 -18.03 -8.35 -36.74
CA ALA A 276 -17.94 -9.40 -35.70
C ALA A 276 -18.99 -10.49 -35.96
N LYS A 277 -20.24 -10.10 -36.27
CA LYS A 277 -21.30 -11.05 -36.63
C LYS A 277 -20.93 -11.88 -37.86
N ALA A 278 -20.44 -11.24 -38.94
CA ALA A 278 -20.03 -11.93 -40.15
C ALA A 278 -18.87 -12.93 -39.89
N VAL A 279 -17.92 -12.57 -39.05
CA VAL A 279 -16.83 -13.48 -38.64
C VAL A 279 -17.37 -14.62 -37.78
N ALA A 280 -18.25 -14.38 -36.83
CA ALA A 280 -18.87 -15.41 -35.99
C ALA A 280 -19.62 -16.43 -36.82
N ASP A 281 -20.46 -15.96 -37.77
CA ASP A 281 -21.23 -16.82 -38.69
C ASP A 281 -20.32 -17.67 -39.60
N ALA A 282 -19.22 -17.08 -40.09
CA ALA A 282 -18.27 -17.78 -40.93
C ALA A 282 -17.48 -18.84 -40.14
N VAL A 283 -17.10 -18.52 -38.88
CA VAL A 283 -16.42 -19.44 -37.95
C VAL A 283 -17.31 -20.65 -37.64
N GLY A 284 -18.60 -20.45 -37.38
CA GLY A 284 -19.53 -21.54 -37.10
C GLY A 284 -19.68 -22.55 -38.27
N ARG A 285 -19.33 -22.16 -39.49
CA ARG A 285 -19.31 -23.02 -40.69
C ARG A 285 -17.93 -23.54 -41.07
N GLY A 286 -16.88 -23.02 -40.41
CA GLY A 286 -15.50 -23.37 -40.65
C GLY A 286 -15.10 -24.72 -40.06
N ARG A 287 -13.95 -25.21 -40.47
CA ARG A 287 -13.30 -26.38 -39.84
C ARG A 287 -12.09 -25.89 -39.05
N PRO A 288 -12.19 -25.77 -37.71
CA PRO A 288 -11.09 -25.35 -36.89
C PRO A 288 -9.95 -26.36 -36.90
N ARG A 289 -8.72 -25.86 -36.81
CA ARG A 289 -7.52 -26.69 -36.59
C ARG A 289 -6.65 -26.02 -35.55
N VAL A 290 -6.01 -26.80 -34.70
CA VAL A 290 -4.95 -26.31 -33.82
C VAL A 290 -3.72 -26.01 -34.70
N ALA A 291 -3.35 -24.74 -34.76
CA ALA A 291 -2.17 -24.27 -35.49
C ALA A 291 -0.91 -24.37 -34.68
N GLU A 292 -1.01 -24.07 -33.37
CA GLU A 292 0.13 -24.07 -32.46
C GLU A 292 -0.32 -24.31 -31.03
N VAL A 293 0.51 -25.06 -30.29
CA VAL A 293 0.44 -25.14 -28.83
C VAL A 293 1.81 -24.71 -28.30
N GLU A 294 1.84 -23.59 -27.59
CA GLU A 294 3.06 -23.05 -27.00
C GLU A 294 2.98 -23.21 -25.48
N GLU A 295 4.01 -23.82 -24.91
CA GLU A 295 4.13 -23.97 -23.45
C GLU A 295 5.28 -23.11 -22.94
N LYS A 296 5.00 -22.26 -21.95
CA LYS A 296 5.99 -21.36 -21.33
C LYS A 296 6.07 -21.57 -19.83
N PRO A 297 7.27 -21.61 -19.24
CA PRO A 297 7.41 -21.63 -17.79
C PRO A 297 6.70 -20.42 -17.16
N TYR A 298 5.84 -20.68 -16.19
CA TYR A 298 5.22 -19.66 -15.35
C TYR A 298 6.00 -19.52 -14.06
N LYS A 299 6.35 -18.28 -13.71
CA LYS A 299 7.02 -17.97 -12.48
C LYS A 299 6.50 -16.65 -11.90
N ARG A 300 5.99 -16.69 -10.68
CA ARG A 300 5.52 -15.49 -9.97
C ARG A 300 6.27 -15.35 -8.66
N ARG A 301 6.80 -14.15 -8.41
CA ARG A 301 7.50 -13.81 -7.17
C ARG A 301 6.54 -13.22 -6.15
N PRO A 302 6.79 -13.44 -4.84
CA PRO A 302 6.03 -12.78 -3.80
C PRO A 302 6.29 -11.27 -3.80
N ALA A 303 5.27 -10.54 -3.39
CA ALA A 303 5.38 -9.10 -3.20
C ALA A 303 6.15 -8.77 -1.92
N ALA A 304 6.70 -7.53 -1.86
CA ALA A 304 7.42 -7.03 -0.71
C ALA A 304 6.53 -6.93 0.55
N PRO A 305 7.12 -6.93 1.75
CA PRO A 305 6.41 -6.59 2.98
C PRO A 305 5.71 -5.23 2.87
N PHE A 306 4.75 -4.97 3.74
CA PHE A 306 3.94 -3.77 3.67
C PHE A 306 4.70 -2.50 4.05
N THR A 307 4.47 -1.45 3.25
CA THR A 307 4.61 -0.05 3.63
C THR A 307 3.24 0.49 4.08
N THR A 308 3.18 1.69 4.65
CA THR A 308 1.91 2.35 4.99
C THR A 308 0.94 2.38 3.80
N SER A 309 1.40 2.81 2.63
CA SER A 309 0.54 2.95 1.45
C SER A 309 0.05 1.61 0.91
N THR A 310 0.91 0.59 0.85
CA THR A 310 0.53 -0.74 0.36
C THR A 310 -0.38 -1.48 1.34
N LEU A 311 -0.19 -1.27 2.66
CA LEU A 311 -1.11 -1.79 3.67
C LEU A 311 -2.51 -1.19 3.52
N GLN A 312 -2.62 0.14 3.35
CA GLN A 312 -3.91 0.82 3.16
C GLN A 312 -4.63 0.32 1.90
N GLN A 313 -3.91 0.15 0.78
CA GLN A 313 -4.47 -0.35 -0.47
C GLN A 313 -5.00 -1.77 -0.31
N GLU A 314 -4.21 -2.65 0.28
CA GLU A 314 -4.58 -4.06 0.41
C GLU A 314 -5.69 -4.27 1.47
N ALA A 315 -5.68 -3.50 2.56
CA ALA A 315 -6.75 -3.48 3.55
C ALA A 315 -8.07 -2.97 2.93
N SER A 316 -8.00 -1.99 2.03
CA SER A 316 -9.17 -1.54 1.28
C SER A 316 -9.74 -2.63 0.37
N ARG A 317 -8.87 -3.32 -0.38
CA ARG A 317 -9.28 -4.39 -1.33
C ARG A 317 -9.85 -5.61 -0.62
N LYS A 318 -9.15 -6.12 0.38
CA LYS A 318 -9.49 -7.39 1.04
C LYS A 318 -10.40 -7.27 2.25
N LEU A 319 -10.24 -6.19 3.03
CA LEU A 319 -10.94 -6.03 4.30
C LEU A 319 -12.03 -4.95 4.25
N ARG A 320 -12.14 -4.22 3.13
CA ARG A 320 -13.07 -3.09 2.96
C ARG A 320 -12.87 -1.97 3.99
N MET A 321 -11.64 -1.82 4.47
CA MET A 321 -11.25 -0.78 5.42
C MET A 321 -10.78 0.46 4.68
N ASN A 322 -11.30 1.63 5.06
CA ASN A 322 -10.76 2.89 4.54
C ASN A 322 -9.39 3.23 5.16
N PRO A 323 -8.58 4.13 4.56
CA PRO A 323 -7.25 4.45 5.06
C PRO A 323 -7.20 4.94 6.50
N ARG A 324 -8.18 5.73 6.94
CA ARG A 324 -8.25 6.25 8.32
C ARG A 324 -8.49 5.12 9.33
N GLU A 325 -9.40 4.22 9.01
CA GLU A 325 -9.69 3.06 9.84
C GLU A 325 -8.48 2.11 9.89
N THR A 326 -7.88 1.82 8.74
CA THR A 326 -6.66 0.99 8.66
C THR A 326 -5.56 1.53 9.57
N MET A 327 -5.27 2.83 9.50
CA MET A 327 -4.23 3.43 10.33
C MET A 327 -4.58 3.45 11.82
N ARG A 328 -5.85 3.69 12.18
CA ARG A 328 -6.30 3.62 13.57
C ARG A 328 -6.13 2.21 14.17
N VAL A 329 -6.49 1.18 13.40
CA VAL A 329 -6.34 -0.21 13.82
C VAL A 329 -4.88 -0.62 13.90
N ALA A 330 -4.06 -0.24 12.89
CA ALA A 330 -2.62 -0.51 12.87
C ALA A 330 -1.90 0.16 14.05
N GLN A 331 -2.27 1.40 14.41
CA GLN A 331 -1.73 2.07 15.59
C GLN A 331 -2.04 1.29 16.86
N GLY A 332 -3.27 0.82 17.03
CA GLY A 332 -3.62 -0.02 18.18
C GLY A 332 -2.83 -1.33 18.22
N LEU A 333 -2.59 -1.97 17.08
CA LEU A 333 -1.76 -3.18 17.00
C LEU A 333 -0.30 -2.88 17.39
N TYR A 334 0.26 -1.77 16.93
CA TYR A 334 1.61 -1.34 17.29
C TYR A 334 1.74 -1.02 18.79
N GLU A 335 0.86 -0.18 19.33
CA GLU A 335 0.89 0.23 20.73
C GLU A 335 0.75 -0.94 21.72
N ASN A 336 0.08 -2.02 21.28
CA ASN A 336 -0.06 -3.27 22.06
C ASN A 336 0.98 -4.34 21.71
N GLY A 337 2.02 -4.01 20.93
CA GLY A 337 3.13 -4.91 20.64
C GLY A 337 2.81 -6.09 19.71
N PHE A 338 1.85 -5.93 18.79
CA PHE A 338 1.51 -6.96 17.80
C PHE A 338 2.26 -6.78 16.49
N ILE A 339 2.54 -5.54 16.08
CA ILE A 339 3.24 -5.23 14.83
C ILE A 339 4.33 -4.18 15.07
N THR A 340 5.22 -4.02 14.09
CA THR A 340 6.17 -2.91 14.03
C THR A 340 5.47 -1.59 13.73
N TYR A 341 6.21 -0.48 13.85
CA TYR A 341 5.71 0.86 13.58
C TYR A 341 5.07 0.97 12.19
N MET A 342 3.85 1.48 12.14
CA MET A 342 3.01 1.43 10.95
C MET A 342 3.19 2.60 9.99
N ARG A 343 3.96 3.64 10.34
CA ARG A 343 4.27 4.77 9.45
C ARG A 343 5.65 4.60 8.84
N THR A 344 5.72 3.86 7.74
CA THR A 344 6.96 3.58 7.04
C THR A 344 6.73 3.47 5.53
N ASP A 345 7.70 3.86 4.76
CA ASP A 345 7.79 3.62 3.32
C ASP A 345 8.85 2.57 2.97
N SER A 346 9.47 1.98 3.99
CA SER A 346 10.44 0.90 3.85
C SER A 346 9.77 -0.45 3.60
N THR A 347 10.39 -1.24 2.73
CA THR A 347 10.06 -2.65 2.48
C THR A 347 11.11 -3.60 3.08
N VAL A 348 12.07 -3.07 3.81
CA VAL A 348 13.20 -3.83 4.36
C VAL A 348 12.77 -4.55 5.63
N LEU A 349 13.17 -5.80 5.78
CA LEU A 349 13.06 -6.56 7.02
C LEU A 349 14.44 -6.65 7.68
N SER A 350 14.47 -6.54 9.01
CA SER A 350 15.68 -6.80 9.79
C SER A 350 16.14 -8.25 9.63
N GLY A 351 17.41 -8.52 9.92
CA GLY A 351 17.93 -9.88 9.87
C GLY A 351 17.16 -10.87 10.78
N GLN A 352 16.73 -10.40 11.95
CA GLN A 352 15.90 -11.17 12.88
C GLN A 352 14.53 -11.47 12.28
N ALA A 353 13.87 -10.48 11.68
CA ALA A 353 12.58 -10.67 11.04
C ALA A 353 12.63 -11.61 9.84
N VAL A 354 13.70 -11.53 9.04
CA VAL A 354 13.93 -12.49 7.94
C VAL A 354 14.09 -13.90 8.49
N ALA A 355 14.87 -14.08 9.55
CA ALA A 355 15.05 -15.39 10.19
C ALA A 355 13.73 -15.93 10.76
N ALA A 356 12.96 -15.09 11.47
CA ALA A 356 11.66 -15.45 12.03
C ALA A 356 10.65 -15.85 10.94
N ALA A 357 10.54 -15.07 9.87
CA ALA A 357 9.65 -15.39 8.75
C ALA A 357 10.03 -16.72 8.09
N ARG A 358 11.31 -16.95 7.83
CA ARG A 358 11.81 -18.18 7.20
C ARG A 358 11.62 -19.41 8.06
N ALA A 359 11.85 -19.29 9.38
CA ALA A 359 11.57 -20.36 10.34
C ALA A 359 10.09 -20.75 10.32
N GLN A 360 9.21 -19.75 10.32
CA GLN A 360 7.77 -19.98 10.29
C GLN A 360 7.28 -20.56 8.95
N VAL A 361 7.91 -20.18 7.83
CA VAL A 361 7.65 -20.82 6.53
C VAL A 361 8.01 -22.33 6.60
N ALA A 362 9.18 -22.68 7.14
CA ALA A 362 9.60 -24.06 7.25
C ALA A 362 8.66 -24.88 8.13
N GLU A 363 8.23 -24.31 9.26
CA GLU A 363 7.34 -24.96 10.22
C GLU A 363 5.93 -25.20 9.66
N LEU A 364 5.34 -24.19 9.00
CA LEU A 364 3.93 -24.25 8.61
C LEU A 364 3.68 -24.77 7.19
N TYR A 365 4.65 -24.65 6.30
CA TYR A 365 4.49 -24.98 4.88
C TYR A 365 5.49 -26.04 4.39
N GLY A 366 6.60 -26.25 5.09
CA GLY A 366 7.65 -27.18 4.71
C GLY A 366 8.93 -26.52 4.21
N ALA A 367 10.02 -27.24 4.25
CA ALA A 367 11.35 -26.73 3.87
C ALA A 367 11.45 -26.34 2.40
N GLU A 368 10.68 -26.98 1.51
CA GLU A 368 10.63 -26.71 0.07
C GLU A 368 10.05 -25.34 -0.25
N TYR A 369 9.27 -24.75 0.66
CA TYR A 369 8.75 -23.38 0.53
C TYR A 369 9.76 -22.31 0.93
N VAL A 370 10.90 -22.69 1.52
CA VAL A 370 11.96 -21.76 1.94
C VAL A 370 13.01 -21.65 0.85
N PRO A 371 13.15 -20.52 0.14
CA PRO A 371 14.17 -20.38 -0.88
C PRO A 371 15.58 -20.46 -0.26
N ALA A 372 16.57 -20.95 -1.02
CA ALA A 372 17.94 -21.12 -0.53
C ALA A 372 18.55 -19.83 0.04
N LYS A 373 18.27 -18.69 -0.58
CA LYS A 373 18.72 -17.38 -0.12
C LYS A 373 17.55 -16.56 0.40
N PRO A 374 17.74 -15.77 1.49
CA PRO A 374 16.75 -14.80 1.93
C PRO A 374 16.36 -13.83 0.80
N ARG A 375 15.10 -13.45 0.77
CA ARG A 375 14.64 -12.40 -0.15
C ARG A 375 14.91 -11.04 0.45
N ILE A 376 15.59 -10.22 -0.32
CA ILE A 376 15.88 -8.83 0.04
C ILE A 376 15.08 -7.92 -0.87
N TYR A 377 14.36 -7.00 -0.25
CA TYR A 377 13.60 -5.96 -0.93
C TYR A 377 14.30 -4.63 -0.70
N ALA A 378 14.74 -4.00 -1.78
CA ALA A 378 15.41 -2.69 -1.69
C ALA A 378 14.37 -1.59 -1.44
N ALA A 379 14.72 -0.60 -0.62
CA ALA A 379 13.95 0.64 -0.53
C ALA A 379 13.99 1.36 -1.89
N LYS A 380 12.81 1.65 -2.46
CA LYS A 380 12.71 2.23 -3.81
C LYS A 380 12.77 3.77 -3.83
N SER A 381 12.68 4.45 -2.70
CA SER A 381 12.59 5.90 -2.69
C SER A 381 13.90 6.57 -2.30
N LYS A 382 14.41 7.45 -3.17
CA LYS A 382 15.38 8.48 -2.78
C LYS A 382 14.64 9.48 -1.89
N GLY A 383 15.00 9.57 -0.62
CA GLY A 383 14.32 10.42 0.37
C GLY A 383 13.26 9.66 1.18
N ALA A 384 13.36 8.33 1.26
CA ALA A 384 12.63 7.54 2.25
C ALA A 384 12.82 8.17 3.63
N GLN A 385 11.72 8.35 4.32
CA GLN A 385 11.71 8.86 5.67
C GLN A 385 12.35 7.79 6.55
N GLU A 386 13.66 7.96 6.85
CA GLU A 386 14.44 7.18 7.78
C GLU A 386 14.59 5.67 7.48
N ALA A 387 15.62 5.06 8.02
CA ALA A 387 15.93 3.64 7.83
C ALA A 387 14.96 2.73 8.63
N HIS A 388 13.66 2.93 8.46
CA HIS A 388 12.65 2.13 9.14
C HIS A 388 12.52 0.74 8.52
N GLU A 389 12.08 -0.18 9.33
CA GLU A 389 11.66 -1.50 8.91
C GLU A 389 10.27 -1.47 8.27
N ALA A 390 9.94 -2.48 7.47
CA ALA A 390 8.60 -2.69 6.94
C ALA A 390 7.58 -2.99 8.06
N ILE A 391 6.30 -2.86 7.76
CA ILE A 391 5.23 -3.27 8.68
C ILE A 391 5.18 -4.80 8.70
N ARG A 392 5.43 -5.38 9.87
CA ARG A 392 5.47 -6.83 10.11
C ARG A 392 4.94 -7.20 11.51
N PRO A 393 4.66 -8.47 11.78
CA PRO A 393 4.45 -8.92 13.16
C PRO A 393 5.66 -8.60 14.04
N ALA A 394 5.41 -8.19 15.28
CA ALA A 394 6.45 -7.85 16.24
C ALA A 394 7.14 -9.09 16.83
N GLY A 395 8.37 -8.94 17.27
CA GLY A 395 9.19 -9.95 17.95
C GLY A 395 10.05 -10.77 17.02
N ASP A 396 10.88 -11.60 17.64
CA ASP A 396 11.84 -12.50 16.99
C ASP A 396 11.19 -13.84 16.57
N HIS A 397 10.01 -14.13 17.12
CA HIS A 397 9.10 -15.20 16.72
C HIS A 397 7.74 -14.59 16.43
N PHE A 398 7.28 -14.67 15.19
CA PHE A 398 5.99 -14.11 14.84
C PHE A 398 4.87 -14.97 15.42
N ARG A 399 4.01 -14.37 16.22
CA ARG A 399 2.80 -15.06 16.68
C ARG A 399 1.91 -15.35 15.47
N THR A 400 1.49 -16.59 15.30
CA THR A 400 0.56 -16.94 14.23
C THR A 400 -0.82 -16.31 14.47
N PRO A 401 -1.66 -16.15 13.44
CA PRO A 401 -3.05 -15.69 13.63
C PRO A 401 -3.81 -16.53 14.68
N ALA A 402 -3.60 -17.83 14.70
CA ALA A 402 -4.22 -18.71 15.70
C ALA A 402 -3.78 -18.37 17.15
N GLN A 403 -2.51 -18.04 17.37
CA GLN A 403 -1.98 -17.70 18.69
C GLN A 403 -2.43 -16.32 19.22
N VAL A 404 -2.94 -15.45 18.36
CA VAL A 404 -3.45 -14.12 18.76
C VAL A 404 -4.96 -14.01 18.73
N SER A 405 -5.67 -15.08 18.34
CA SER A 405 -7.13 -15.07 18.17
C SER A 405 -7.90 -14.74 19.44
N ASP A 406 -7.36 -15.11 20.61
CA ASP A 406 -7.98 -14.79 21.91
C ASP A 406 -7.68 -13.37 22.39
N GLN A 407 -6.68 -12.69 21.79
CA GLN A 407 -6.23 -11.35 22.17
C GLN A 407 -6.73 -10.27 21.20
N LEU A 408 -6.97 -10.63 19.95
CA LEU A 408 -7.40 -9.74 18.88
C LEU A 408 -8.76 -10.15 18.34
N ALA A 409 -9.64 -9.20 18.13
CA ALA A 409 -10.96 -9.43 17.58
C ALA A 409 -11.27 -8.51 16.40
N GLY A 410 -12.21 -8.90 15.56
CA GLY A 410 -12.78 -8.09 14.50
C GLY A 410 -11.74 -7.51 13.54
N ALA A 411 -11.68 -6.19 13.43
CA ALA A 411 -10.78 -5.49 12.51
C ALA A 411 -9.29 -5.66 12.87
N GLN A 412 -8.97 -5.74 14.17
CA GLN A 412 -7.60 -5.93 14.63
C GLN A 412 -7.06 -7.29 14.21
N PHE A 413 -7.82 -8.34 14.42
CA PHE A 413 -7.45 -9.70 14.02
C PHE A 413 -7.24 -9.79 12.49
N ARG A 414 -8.21 -9.30 11.71
CA ARG A 414 -8.11 -9.35 10.23
C ARG A 414 -6.91 -8.58 9.68
N LEU A 415 -6.63 -7.39 10.26
CA LEU A 415 -5.48 -6.60 9.82
C LEU A 415 -4.16 -7.26 10.22
N TYR A 416 -4.07 -7.81 11.43
CA TYR A 416 -2.91 -8.58 11.87
C TYR A 416 -2.65 -9.79 10.96
N GLU A 417 -3.68 -10.58 10.68
CA GLU A 417 -3.61 -11.73 9.79
C GLU A 417 -3.11 -11.34 8.39
N LEU A 418 -3.61 -10.23 7.85
CA LEU A 418 -3.17 -9.69 6.56
C LEU A 418 -1.68 -9.35 6.56
N ILE A 419 -1.21 -8.66 7.61
CA ILE A 419 0.20 -8.27 7.78
C ILE A 419 1.07 -9.53 7.93
N TRP A 420 0.65 -10.47 8.77
CA TRP A 420 1.36 -11.71 9.00
C TRP A 420 1.51 -12.53 7.69
N LYS A 421 0.41 -12.76 6.98
CA LYS A 421 0.41 -13.48 5.70
C LYS A 421 1.36 -12.85 4.69
N ARG A 422 1.32 -11.53 4.55
CA ARG A 422 2.18 -10.79 3.61
C ARG A 422 3.65 -10.91 3.98
N THR A 423 3.98 -10.79 5.26
CA THR A 423 5.35 -10.87 5.76
C THR A 423 5.92 -12.26 5.54
N VAL A 424 5.20 -13.31 5.91
CA VAL A 424 5.61 -14.71 5.74
C VAL A 424 5.77 -15.02 4.25
N ALA A 425 4.76 -14.70 3.43
CA ALA A 425 4.78 -14.91 1.98
C ALA A 425 5.97 -14.21 1.31
N SER A 426 6.38 -13.04 1.80
CA SER A 426 7.51 -12.29 1.26
C SER A 426 8.83 -13.07 1.30
N GLN A 427 8.97 -14.03 2.21
CA GLN A 427 10.16 -14.88 2.37
C GLN A 427 9.99 -16.28 1.80
N MET A 428 8.86 -16.59 1.14
CA MET A 428 8.59 -17.90 0.53
C MET A 428 9.17 -18.03 -0.88
N ALA A 429 9.23 -19.25 -1.36
CA ALA A 429 9.62 -19.59 -2.72
C ALA A 429 8.61 -19.03 -3.74
N ASP A 430 9.07 -18.87 -4.98
CA ASP A 430 8.21 -18.45 -6.10
C ASP A 430 7.11 -19.49 -6.35
N ALA A 431 5.96 -19.02 -6.80
CA ALA A 431 4.99 -19.90 -7.45
C ALA A 431 5.50 -20.24 -8.85
N VAL A 432 5.51 -21.50 -9.21
CA VAL A 432 5.95 -21.97 -10.52
C VAL A 432 4.92 -22.89 -11.15
N GLY A 433 4.94 -22.95 -12.46
CA GLY A 433 4.03 -23.75 -13.26
C GLY A 433 4.32 -23.64 -14.74
N SER A 434 3.31 -23.88 -15.56
CA SER A 434 3.37 -23.72 -17.00
C SER A 434 2.14 -22.97 -17.51
N THR A 435 2.34 -22.08 -18.45
CA THR A 435 1.25 -21.46 -19.22
C THR A 435 1.22 -22.08 -20.60
N ALA A 436 0.14 -22.79 -20.91
CA ALA A 436 -0.12 -23.28 -22.24
C ALA A 436 -0.95 -22.25 -23.00
N THR A 437 -0.55 -21.94 -24.21
CA THR A 437 -1.30 -21.10 -25.15
C THR A 437 -1.62 -21.92 -26.40
N VAL A 438 -2.90 -22.09 -26.66
CA VAL A 438 -3.39 -22.78 -27.84
C VAL A 438 -3.83 -21.74 -28.87
N ARG A 439 -3.33 -21.88 -30.10
CA ARG A 439 -3.79 -21.10 -31.24
C ARG A 439 -4.59 -22.00 -32.19
N VAL A 440 -5.82 -21.57 -32.45
CA VAL A 440 -6.74 -22.26 -33.35
C VAL A 440 -6.97 -21.38 -34.56
N GLU A 441 -6.75 -21.94 -35.73
CA GLU A 441 -7.09 -21.31 -37.00
C GLU A 441 -8.38 -21.87 -37.57
N VAL A 442 -9.23 -20.98 -38.04
CA VAL A 442 -10.48 -21.32 -38.71
C VAL A 442 -10.50 -20.70 -40.11
N PRO A 443 -10.44 -21.49 -41.19
CA PRO A 443 -10.64 -20.96 -42.51
C PRO A 443 -12.07 -20.42 -42.66
N LEU A 444 -12.17 -19.16 -43.06
CA LEU A 444 -13.44 -18.48 -43.27
C LEU A 444 -13.89 -18.73 -44.73
N LYS A 445 -14.85 -19.61 -44.95
CA LYS A 445 -15.43 -19.77 -46.27
C LYS A 445 -16.49 -18.69 -46.47
N PRO A 446 -16.44 -17.93 -47.58
CA PRO A 446 -17.51 -17.02 -47.92
C PRO A 446 -18.80 -17.83 -48.02
N ALA A 447 -19.85 -17.41 -47.32
CA ALA A 447 -21.18 -17.86 -47.67
C ALA A 447 -21.43 -17.39 -49.10
N GLY A 448 -21.81 -18.26 -50.01
CA GLY A 448 -22.16 -17.88 -51.37
C GLY A 448 -23.10 -16.67 -51.33
N GLY A 449 -22.59 -15.50 -51.75
CA GLY A 449 -23.35 -14.26 -51.72
C GLY A 449 -23.09 -13.36 -50.49
N VAL A 450 -21.89 -13.25 -49.99
CA VAL A 450 -21.59 -12.21 -48.98
C VAL A 450 -21.71 -10.86 -49.66
N SER A 451 -22.70 -10.09 -49.22
CA SER A 451 -22.87 -8.69 -49.56
C SER A 451 -21.58 -7.93 -49.33
N ARG A 452 -21.13 -7.21 -50.35
CA ARG A 452 -19.97 -6.31 -50.30
C ARG A 452 -20.10 -5.19 -49.27
N ASP A 453 -21.26 -5.07 -48.62
CA ASP A 453 -21.56 -4.00 -47.68
C ASP A 453 -20.89 -4.15 -46.29
N ALA A 454 -20.34 -5.33 -45.95
CA ALA A 454 -19.59 -5.47 -44.69
C ALA A 454 -18.08 -5.22 -44.80
N GLY A 455 -17.55 -5.00 -46.03
CA GLY A 455 -16.14 -4.56 -46.22
C GLY A 455 -15.02 -5.52 -45.77
N LEU A 456 -15.37 -6.72 -45.32
CA LEU A 456 -14.42 -7.64 -44.66
C LEU A 456 -14.24 -8.92 -45.50
N THR A 457 -13.21 -8.94 -46.32
CA THR A 457 -12.74 -10.14 -47.02
C THR A 457 -11.58 -10.77 -46.27
N PHE A 458 -11.85 -11.36 -45.10
CA PHE A 458 -10.87 -12.17 -44.40
C PHE A 458 -11.04 -13.63 -44.79
N SER A 459 -9.93 -14.32 -44.96
CA SER A 459 -9.87 -15.73 -45.32
C SER A 459 -9.63 -16.65 -44.13
N THR A 460 -9.06 -16.10 -43.05
CA THR A 460 -8.66 -16.89 -41.90
C THR A 460 -8.89 -16.11 -40.59
N ALA A 461 -9.52 -16.76 -39.62
CA ALA A 461 -9.62 -16.26 -38.25
C ALA A 461 -8.71 -17.07 -37.32
N GLY A 462 -7.87 -16.37 -36.55
CA GLY A 462 -7.02 -16.96 -35.55
C GLY A 462 -7.55 -16.68 -34.14
N PHE A 463 -7.82 -17.74 -33.40
CA PHE A 463 -8.30 -17.71 -32.03
C PHE A 463 -7.16 -18.08 -31.07
N THR A 464 -7.19 -17.54 -29.85
CA THR A 464 -6.19 -17.85 -28.82
C THR A 464 -6.88 -18.15 -27.50
N ALA A 465 -6.50 -19.26 -26.87
CA ALA A 465 -6.82 -19.58 -25.49
C ALA A 465 -5.52 -19.76 -24.70
N SER A 466 -5.50 -19.30 -23.46
CA SER A 466 -4.36 -19.50 -22.58
C SER A 466 -4.82 -19.97 -21.21
N GLY A 467 -4.16 -20.99 -20.69
CA GLY A 467 -4.39 -21.51 -19.35
C GLY A 467 -3.06 -21.66 -18.60
N THR A 468 -3.07 -21.34 -17.31
CA THR A 468 -1.89 -21.51 -16.45
C THR A 468 -2.16 -22.61 -15.43
N VAL A 469 -1.30 -23.61 -15.41
CA VAL A 469 -1.29 -24.67 -14.39
C VAL A 469 -0.16 -24.37 -13.42
N ILE A 470 -0.49 -24.20 -12.14
CA ILE A 470 0.47 -24.01 -11.07
C ILE A 470 0.84 -25.38 -10.54
N THR A 471 2.10 -25.80 -10.74
CA THR A 471 2.63 -27.08 -10.27
C THR A 471 3.20 -27.00 -8.86
N PHE A 472 3.68 -25.83 -8.47
CA PHE A 472 4.11 -25.53 -7.12
C PHE A 472 3.60 -24.17 -6.68
N ARG A 473 2.79 -24.14 -5.64
CA ARG A 473 2.10 -22.91 -5.20
C ARG A 473 3.05 -21.86 -4.63
N GLY A 474 4.20 -22.25 -4.06
CA GLY A 474 5.12 -21.30 -3.43
C GLY A 474 4.39 -20.38 -2.47
N PHE A 475 4.67 -19.05 -2.53
CA PHE A 475 4.03 -18.06 -1.67
C PHE A 475 2.50 -17.99 -1.78
N LEU A 476 1.91 -18.45 -2.87
CA LEU A 476 0.45 -18.51 -3.04
C LEU A 476 -0.24 -19.47 -2.07
N ALA A 477 0.53 -20.34 -1.38
CA ALA A 477 -0.01 -21.15 -0.30
C ALA A 477 -0.38 -20.32 0.93
N ALA A 478 0.34 -19.21 1.17
CA ALA A 478 0.14 -18.32 2.31
C ALA A 478 -0.67 -17.06 1.95
N TYR A 479 -0.44 -16.51 0.76
CA TYR A 479 -0.96 -15.18 0.42
C TYR A 479 -1.13 -14.96 -1.09
N GLU A 480 -2.26 -14.41 -1.46
CA GLU A 480 -2.53 -13.87 -2.79
C GLU A 480 -2.95 -12.39 -2.67
N GLU A 481 -2.36 -11.51 -3.50
CA GLU A 481 -2.72 -10.09 -3.52
C GLU A 481 -4.17 -9.88 -3.95
N GLY A 482 -4.84 -8.88 -3.36
CA GLY A 482 -6.13 -8.40 -3.83
C GLY A 482 -5.96 -7.75 -5.20
N ARG A 483 -6.86 -8.06 -6.12
CA ARG A 483 -7.00 -7.35 -7.39
C ARG A 483 -8.01 -6.24 -7.22
N ASP A 484 -7.80 -5.11 -7.89
CA ASP A 484 -8.89 -4.16 -8.11
C ASP A 484 -9.98 -4.95 -8.86
N ALA A 485 -11.25 -4.71 -8.51
CA ALA A 485 -12.36 -5.27 -9.27
C ALA A 485 -12.05 -5.00 -10.74
N GLU A 486 -11.93 -6.05 -11.55
CA GLU A 486 -11.76 -5.89 -12.98
C GLU A 486 -12.83 -4.89 -13.40
N ARG A 487 -12.42 -3.83 -14.07
CA ARG A 487 -13.40 -3.01 -14.77
C ARG A 487 -14.07 -3.98 -15.70
N TYR A 488 -15.30 -4.34 -15.39
CA TYR A 488 -16.13 -5.05 -16.30
C TYR A 488 -16.15 -4.16 -17.55
N GLU A 489 -15.49 -4.61 -18.62
CA GLU A 489 -15.80 -4.15 -19.94
C GLU A 489 -17.29 -4.47 -20.03
N SER A 490 -18.12 -3.43 -20.01
CA SER A 490 -19.56 -3.60 -20.00
C SER A 490 -19.92 -4.40 -21.25
N GLU A 491 -20.33 -5.63 -21.04
CA GLU A 491 -21.07 -6.38 -22.02
C GLU A 491 -22.38 -5.63 -22.25
N SER A 492 -22.40 -4.80 -23.25
CA SER A 492 -23.64 -4.18 -23.78
C SER A 492 -23.92 -4.71 -25.17
#